data_214ebd17a3aa330353eda78cb85e91c8
#
_entry.id   214ebd17a3aa330353eda78cb85e91c8
#
_cell.length_a   1.000
_cell.length_b   1.000
_cell.length_c   1.000
_cell.angle_alpha   90.00
_cell.angle_beta   90.00
_cell.angle_gamma   90.00
#
_symmetry.space_group_name_H-M   'P 1'
#
loop_
_entity.id
_entity.type
_entity.pdbx_description
1 polymer ?
#
loop_
_entity_poly.entity_id
_entity_poly.type
_entity_poly.pdbx_seq_one_letter_code
_entity_poly.pdbx_strand_id
1 'polypeptide(L)'
;MCIRDSSYAGTNYHGWQSQPNAISVQEVMENALSILLKSKITLIAAGRTDTGVHARQMYAHFDSSLNAESQNQIVYQLNQFLPSDIVIHSIRQVKSDTHARFDALSRTYEYHISKGKVAFENNMHYLSLIHI
;
A
#
# COMPACT_ATOMS: atom_id res chain seq x y z
N MET A 1 -12.16 6.02 -12.48
CA MET A 1 -11.62 5.40 -11.26
C MET A 1 -10.43 4.53 -11.60
N CYS A 2 -9.43 4.55 -10.76
CA CYS A 2 -8.23 3.74 -10.92
C CYS A 2 -8.03 2.84 -9.72
N ILE A 3 -7.44 1.67 -9.96
CA ILE A 3 -6.96 0.78 -8.92
C ILE A 3 -5.44 0.66 -9.03
N ARG A 4 -4.75 0.61 -7.91
CA ARG A 4 -3.32 0.41 -7.86
C ARG A 4 -2.98 -0.83 -7.05
N ASP A 5 -1.91 -1.47 -7.47
CA ASP A 5 -1.28 -2.58 -6.76
C ASP A 5 0.05 -2.10 -6.17
N SER A 6 0.29 -2.41 -4.92
CA SER A 6 1.49 -1.96 -4.22
C SER A 6 1.97 -2.99 -3.22
N SER A 7 3.23 -2.82 -2.81
CA SER A 7 3.79 -3.53 -1.67
C SER A 7 4.52 -2.54 -0.75
N TYR A 8 4.62 -2.87 0.51
CA TYR A 8 5.36 -2.05 1.46
C TYR A 8 5.91 -2.87 2.63
N ALA A 9 7.07 -2.43 3.12
CA ALA A 9 7.62 -2.88 4.39
C ALA A 9 7.13 -1.92 5.48
N GLY A 10 6.28 -2.41 6.36
CA GLY A 10 5.57 -1.57 7.33
C GLY A 10 6.36 -1.20 8.58
N THR A 11 7.64 -1.58 8.66
CA THR A 11 8.47 -1.40 9.86
C THR A 11 8.46 0.05 10.39
N ASN A 12 8.55 1.02 9.48
CA ASN A 12 8.64 2.44 9.84
C ASN A 12 7.30 3.17 9.82
N TYR A 13 6.19 2.43 9.74
CA TYR A 13 4.86 3.02 9.61
C TYR A 13 3.93 2.56 10.71
N HIS A 14 2.99 3.41 11.07
CA HIS A 14 1.93 3.11 12.03
C HIS A 14 0.71 2.54 11.31
N GLY A 15 0.93 1.46 10.56
CA GLY A 15 -0.09 0.78 9.80
C GLY A 15 -0.43 1.44 8.47
N TRP A 16 -1.45 0.91 7.82
CA TRP A 16 -1.95 1.46 6.57
C TRP A 16 -2.68 2.78 6.78
N GLN A 17 -3.63 2.80 7.71
CA GLN A 17 -4.62 3.89 7.82
C GLN A 17 -4.02 5.18 8.32
N SER A 18 -4.34 6.27 7.64
CA SER A 18 -3.98 7.63 8.06
C SER A 18 -4.59 7.95 9.43
N GLN A 19 -3.78 8.51 10.31
CA GLN A 19 -4.17 8.87 11.65
C GLN A 19 -3.39 10.10 12.13
N PRO A 20 -3.92 10.86 13.11
CA PRO A 20 -3.21 12.01 13.66
C PRO A 20 -1.92 11.58 14.37
N ASN A 21 -0.87 12.39 14.24
CA ASN A 21 0.40 12.27 14.99
C ASN A 21 1.20 10.98 14.72
N ALA A 22 0.90 10.27 13.62
CA ALA A 22 1.64 9.07 13.25
C ALA A 22 1.74 8.95 11.74
N ILE A 23 2.89 8.51 11.25
CA ILE A 23 3.11 8.32 9.81
C ILE A 23 2.50 6.99 9.39
N SER A 24 1.62 7.01 8.41
CA SER A 24 0.99 5.82 7.83
C SER A 24 1.37 5.66 6.36
N VAL A 25 1.21 4.44 5.85
CA VAL A 25 1.45 4.15 4.43
C VAL A 25 0.47 4.93 3.56
N GLN A 26 -0.79 5.00 3.95
CA GLN A 26 -1.83 5.73 3.23
C GLN A 26 -1.45 7.21 3.05
N GLU A 27 -1.03 7.86 4.12
CA GLU A 27 -0.65 9.27 4.09
C GLU A 27 0.50 9.52 3.11
N VAL A 28 1.54 8.72 3.18
CA VAL A 28 2.71 8.85 2.30
C VAL A 28 2.32 8.66 0.84
N MET A 29 1.50 7.66 0.53
CA MET A 29 1.03 7.40 -0.82
C MET A 29 0.07 8.47 -1.33
N GLU A 30 -0.86 8.93 -0.51
CA GLU A 30 -1.81 9.99 -0.89
C GLU A 30 -1.09 11.29 -1.19
N ASN A 31 -0.09 11.65 -0.38
CA ASN A 31 0.71 12.85 -0.62
C ASN A 31 1.48 12.76 -1.94
N ALA A 32 2.10 11.62 -2.22
CA ALA A 32 2.84 11.41 -3.47
C ALA A 32 1.92 11.51 -4.69
N LEU A 33 0.78 10.81 -4.65
CA LEU A 33 -0.20 10.86 -5.74
C LEU A 33 -0.77 12.26 -5.93
N SER A 34 -1.09 12.95 -4.85
CA SER A 34 -1.67 14.28 -4.91
C SER A 34 -0.71 15.30 -5.52
N ILE A 35 0.57 15.19 -5.22
CA ILE A 35 1.61 16.06 -5.80
C ILE A 35 1.77 15.77 -7.29
N LEU A 36 1.88 14.50 -7.68
CA LEU A 36 2.11 14.12 -9.08
C LEU A 36 0.90 14.35 -9.97
N LEU A 37 -0.30 14.14 -9.45
CA LEU A 37 -1.55 14.33 -10.20
C LEU A 37 -2.13 15.73 -10.06
N LYS A 38 -1.52 16.59 -9.24
CA LYS A 38 -1.94 17.99 -9.00
C LYS A 38 -3.40 18.10 -8.56
N SER A 39 -3.87 17.13 -7.80
CA SER A 39 -5.20 17.13 -7.22
C SER A 39 -5.20 16.32 -5.94
N LYS A 40 -6.17 16.60 -5.06
CA LYS A 40 -6.29 15.84 -3.81
C LYS A 40 -6.74 14.41 -4.12
N ILE A 41 -5.93 13.44 -3.73
CA ILE A 41 -6.21 12.01 -3.91
C ILE A 41 -6.47 11.37 -2.55
N THR A 42 -7.56 10.63 -2.47
CA THR A 42 -7.89 9.80 -1.31
C THR A 42 -7.89 8.34 -1.74
N LEU A 43 -7.17 7.52 -1.01
CA LEU A 43 -7.04 6.08 -1.27
C LEU A 43 -7.94 5.27 -0.37
N ILE A 44 -8.62 4.30 -0.96
CA ILE A 44 -9.39 3.30 -0.21
C ILE A 44 -8.78 1.93 -0.50
N ALA A 45 -8.23 1.30 0.52
CA ALA A 45 -7.54 0.03 0.38
C ALA A 45 -8.48 -1.17 0.55
N ALA A 46 -8.04 -2.31 0.03
CA ALA A 46 -8.74 -3.59 0.18
C ALA A 46 -8.80 -4.03 1.65
N GLY A 47 -7.87 -3.60 2.46
CA GLY A 47 -7.81 -3.91 3.88
C GLY A 47 -6.91 -2.94 4.62
N ARG A 48 -6.83 -3.10 5.93
CA ARG A 48 -5.96 -2.30 6.80
C ARG A 48 -4.93 -3.20 7.45
N THR A 49 -3.74 -2.68 7.65
CA THR A 49 -2.69 -3.36 8.40
C THR A 49 -2.36 -2.56 9.65
N ASP A 50 -1.97 -3.27 10.69
CA ASP A 50 -1.55 -2.66 11.95
C ASP A 50 -0.11 -2.16 11.88
N THR A 51 0.32 -1.43 12.90
CA THR A 51 1.68 -0.88 13.01
C THR A 51 2.72 -1.97 12.78
N GLY A 52 3.66 -1.71 11.88
CA GLY A 52 4.77 -2.59 11.58
C GLY A 52 4.47 -3.75 10.65
N VAL A 53 3.22 -3.96 10.27
CA VAL A 53 2.82 -5.06 9.38
C VAL A 53 3.19 -4.74 7.93
N HIS A 54 3.75 -5.72 7.24
CA HIS A 54 4.12 -5.63 5.84
C HIS A 54 2.98 -6.07 4.93
N ALA A 55 2.99 -5.59 3.69
CA ALA A 55 2.11 -6.08 2.64
C ALA A 55 2.92 -6.41 1.39
N ARG A 56 2.83 -7.64 0.93
CA ARG A 56 3.39 -8.04 -0.37
C ARG A 56 2.54 -7.56 -1.52
N GLN A 57 1.24 -7.47 -1.29
CA GLN A 57 0.29 -7.00 -2.28
C GLN A 57 -0.88 -6.31 -1.58
N MET A 58 -1.11 -5.05 -1.91
CA MET A 58 -2.22 -4.27 -1.38
C MET A 58 -2.86 -3.48 -2.51
N TYR A 59 -4.12 -3.74 -2.75
CA TYR A 59 -4.91 -2.99 -3.72
C TYR A 59 -5.59 -1.81 -3.05
N ALA A 60 -5.59 -0.68 -3.72
CA ALA A 60 -6.38 0.49 -3.32
C ALA A 60 -6.91 1.21 -4.55
N HIS A 61 -8.09 1.76 -4.44
CA HIS A 61 -8.68 2.53 -5.52
C HIS A 61 -8.72 4.02 -5.19
N PHE A 62 -8.81 4.83 -6.22
CA PHE A 62 -8.93 6.28 -6.12
C PHE A 62 -9.58 6.84 -7.37
N ASP A 63 -10.18 8.01 -7.24
CA ASP A 63 -10.77 8.73 -8.37
C ASP A 63 -9.72 9.58 -9.05
N SER A 64 -9.57 9.40 -10.35
CA SER A 64 -8.66 10.18 -11.18
C SER A 64 -9.08 10.09 -12.64
N SER A 65 -8.69 11.11 -13.40
CA SER A 65 -8.89 11.20 -14.84
C SER A 65 -7.71 10.67 -15.65
N LEU A 66 -6.83 9.88 -15.04
CA LEU A 66 -5.68 9.27 -15.71
C LEU A 66 -6.13 8.41 -16.90
N ASN A 67 -5.51 8.65 -18.06
CA ASN A 67 -5.68 7.79 -19.21
C ASN A 67 -4.68 6.61 -19.19
N ALA A 68 -4.91 5.63 -20.05
CA ALA A 68 -4.06 4.43 -20.09
C ALA A 68 -2.60 4.72 -20.44
N GLU A 69 -2.34 5.76 -21.25
CA GLU A 69 -0.98 6.12 -21.65
C GLU A 69 -0.17 6.71 -20.48
N SER A 70 -0.83 7.44 -19.59
CA SER A 70 -0.18 8.09 -18.45
C SER A 70 0.09 7.14 -17.29
N GLN A 71 -0.58 6.01 -17.22
CA GLN A 71 -0.53 5.12 -16.05
C GLN A 71 0.87 4.59 -15.78
N ASN A 72 1.56 4.09 -16.79
CA ASN A 72 2.91 3.55 -16.63
C ASN A 72 3.92 4.64 -16.25
N GLN A 73 3.76 5.84 -16.81
CA GLN A 73 4.61 6.98 -16.49
C GLN A 73 4.42 7.41 -15.04
N ILE A 74 3.20 7.45 -14.56
CA ILE A 74 2.88 7.78 -13.17
C ILE A 74 3.45 6.74 -12.20
N VAL A 75 3.35 5.46 -12.53
CA VAL A 75 3.97 4.40 -11.72
C VAL A 75 5.48 4.61 -11.58
N TYR A 76 6.15 4.90 -12.68
CA TYR A 76 7.59 5.17 -12.67
C TYR A 76 7.92 6.40 -11.81
N GLN A 77 7.19 7.49 -11.99
CA GLN A 77 7.39 8.72 -11.22
C GLN A 77 7.11 8.52 -9.72
N LEU A 78 6.06 7.76 -9.38
CA LEU A 78 5.74 7.43 -7.99
C LEU A 78 6.88 6.67 -7.33
N ASN A 79 7.44 5.68 -8.00
CA ASN A 79 8.53 4.88 -7.44
C ASN A 79 9.82 5.68 -7.30
N GLN A 80 10.02 6.73 -8.11
CA GLN A 80 11.12 7.67 -7.92
C GLN A 80 10.90 8.59 -6.71
N PHE A 81 9.66 8.95 -6.45
CA PHE A 81 9.29 9.90 -5.39
C PHE A 81 9.12 9.23 -4.03
N LEU A 82 8.56 8.03 -3.99
CA LEU A 82 8.27 7.31 -2.75
C LEU A 82 9.54 6.80 -2.08
N PRO A 83 9.52 6.64 -0.74
CA PRO A 83 10.61 5.96 -0.04
C PRO A 83 10.83 4.54 -0.56
N SER A 84 12.01 4.00 -0.32
CA SER A 84 12.40 2.67 -0.83
C SER A 84 11.58 1.52 -0.26
N ASP A 85 10.89 1.73 0.85
CA ASP A 85 10.07 0.71 1.51
C ASP A 85 8.60 0.68 1.04
N ILE A 86 8.26 1.50 0.05
CA ILE A 86 6.94 1.50 -0.59
C ILE A 86 7.12 1.42 -2.10
N VAL A 87 6.50 0.44 -2.73
CA VAL A 87 6.59 0.21 -4.18
C VAL A 87 5.20 0.12 -4.79
N ILE A 88 4.99 0.83 -5.87
CA ILE A 88 3.79 0.73 -6.70
C ILE A 88 4.11 -0.19 -7.88
N HIS A 89 3.33 -1.24 -8.05
CA HIS A 89 3.52 -2.20 -9.15
C HIS A 89 2.76 -1.80 -10.40
N SER A 90 1.52 -1.37 -10.24
CA SER A 90 0.68 -1.00 -11.38
C SER A 90 -0.44 -0.05 -10.96
N ILE A 91 -0.91 0.72 -11.92
CA ILE A 91 -2.15 1.50 -11.82
C ILE A 91 -2.97 1.14 -13.05
N ARG A 92 -4.25 0.85 -12.87
CA ARG A 92 -5.17 0.49 -13.95
C ARG A 92 -6.46 1.26 -13.82
N GLN A 93 -7.02 1.63 -14.96
CA GLN A 93 -8.37 2.16 -15.01
C GLN A 93 -9.36 1.03 -14.80
N VAL A 94 -10.36 1.25 -13.99
CA VAL A 94 -11.41 0.27 -13.67
C VAL A 94 -12.78 0.93 -13.79
N LYS A 95 -13.84 0.14 -13.70
CA LYS A 95 -15.21 0.65 -13.71
C LYS A 95 -15.44 1.61 -12.56
N SER A 96 -16.31 2.57 -12.75
CA SER A 96 -16.58 3.63 -11.76
C SER A 96 -17.19 3.11 -10.45
N ASP A 97 -17.80 1.92 -10.46
CA ASP A 97 -18.40 1.28 -9.29
C ASP A 97 -17.46 0.27 -8.60
N THR A 98 -16.23 0.11 -9.09
CA THR A 98 -15.24 -0.80 -8.49
C THR A 98 -14.82 -0.29 -7.12
N HIS A 99 -14.78 -1.19 -6.15
CA HIS A 99 -14.37 -0.87 -4.78
C HIS A 99 -13.35 -1.88 -4.27
N ALA A 100 -12.14 -1.43 -3.95
CA ALA A 100 -11.04 -2.31 -3.56
C ALA A 100 -11.37 -3.18 -2.34
N ARG A 101 -12.11 -2.64 -1.38
CA ARG A 101 -12.49 -3.36 -0.15
C ARG A 101 -13.67 -4.29 -0.36
N PHE A 102 -14.75 -3.81 -0.98
CA PHE A 102 -15.99 -4.55 -1.09
C PHE A 102 -15.95 -5.60 -2.20
N ASP A 103 -15.16 -5.37 -3.24
CA ASP A 103 -15.02 -6.31 -4.36
C ASP A 103 -13.90 -7.33 -4.14
N ALA A 104 -13.14 -7.24 -3.05
CA ALA A 104 -12.11 -8.20 -2.73
C ALA A 104 -12.72 -9.57 -2.41
N LEU A 105 -12.26 -10.59 -3.13
CA LEU A 105 -12.75 -11.97 -2.94
C LEU A 105 -12.07 -12.66 -1.76
N SER A 106 -10.82 -12.30 -1.49
CA SER A 106 -10.04 -12.91 -0.41
C SER A 106 -8.95 -11.96 0.07
N ARG A 107 -8.51 -12.20 1.30
CA ARG A 107 -7.33 -11.56 1.88
C ARG A 107 -6.49 -12.65 2.51
N THR A 108 -5.22 -12.70 2.12
CA THR A 108 -4.29 -13.73 2.59
C THR A 108 -3.29 -13.11 3.55
N TYR A 109 -3.11 -13.74 4.70
CA TYR A 109 -2.16 -13.32 5.72
C TYR A 109 -1.12 -14.41 5.93
N GLU A 110 0.14 -14.01 6.01
CA GLU A 110 1.26 -14.90 6.30
C GLU A 110 1.92 -14.47 7.59
N TYR A 111 2.16 -15.42 8.49
CA TYR A 111 2.90 -15.19 9.73
C TYR A 111 4.22 -15.95 9.64
N HIS A 112 5.31 -15.18 9.61
CA HIS A 112 6.66 -15.74 9.54
C HIS A 112 7.21 -15.88 10.96
N ILE A 113 7.32 -17.11 11.45
CA ILE A 113 7.76 -17.40 12.80
C ILE A 113 9.13 -18.08 12.71
N SER A 114 10.13 -17.50 13.37
CA SER A 114 11.44 -18.15 13.49
C SER A 114 11.65 -18.62 14.93
N LYS A 115 12.23 -19.83 15.09
CA LYS A 115 12.56 -20.39 16.41
C LYS A 115 13.88 -19.88 16.94
N GLY A 116 14.66 -19.20 16.11
CA GLY A 116 15.97 -18.72 16.47
C GLY A 116 16.27 -17.35 15.89
N LYS A 117 17.41 -16.81 16.23
CA LYS A 117 17.88 -15.54 15.72
C LYS A 117 18.18 -15.66 14.23
N VAL A 118 17.64 -14.75 13.44
CA VAL A 118 17.85 -14.66 11.99
C VAL A 118 18.57 -13.36 11.70
N ALA A 119 19.75 -13.44 11.09
CA ALA A 119 20.56 -12.25 10.80
C ALA A 119 19.96 -11.39 9.70
N PHE A 120 19.40 -12.04 8.68
CA PHE A 120 18.70 -11.38 7.59
C PHE A 120 17.20 -11.53 7.79
N GLU A 121 16.40 -10.66 7.24
CA GLU A 121 14.94 -10.72 7.35
C GLU A 121 14.40 -10.54 8.78
N ASN A 122 15.17 -9.94 9.66
CA ASN A 122 14.81 -9.77 11.06
C ASN A 122 13.47 -9.00 11.22
N ASN A 123 13.21 -8.07 10.31
CA ASN A 123 11.98 -7.27 10.29
C ASN A 123 10.84 -7.98 9.56
N MET A 124 11.12 -9.10 8.90
CA MET A 124 10.13 -9.86 8.13
C MET A 124 9.63 -11.09 8.87
N HIS A 125 10.34 -11.50 9.94
CA HIS A 125 9.95 -12.63 10.77
C HIS A 125 9.35 -12.12 12.07
N TYR A 126 8.16 -12.58 12.35
CA TYR A 126 7.42 -12.15 13.51
C TYR A 126 7.58 -13.13 14.64
N LEU A 127 8.00 -12.64 15.79
CA LEU A 127 8.14 -13.46 17.00
C LEU A 127 6.85 -13.49 17.82
N SER A 128 5.86 -12.74 17.44
CA SER A 128 4.61 -12.64 18.18
C SER A 128 3.64 -13.73 17.72
N LEU A 129 3.15 -14.47 18.64
CA LEU A 129 2.08 -15.45 18.44
C LEU A 129 0.69 -14.82 18.50
N ILE A 130 0.64 -13.54 18.40
CA ILE A 130 -0.56 -12.74 18.51
C ILE A 130 -1.19 -12.64 17.13
N HIS A 131 -2.48 -12.58 17.02
CA HIS A 131 -3.19 -12.26 15.78
C HIS A 131 -3.44 -13.41 14.83
N ILE A 132 -3.66 -14.51 15.37
CA ILE A 132 -4.23 -15.57 14.54
C ILE A 132 -5.74 -15.47 14.55
#